data_e79bedd162fea15deb1c038c07fe0bca
#
_entry.id   e79bedd162fea15deb1c038c07fe0bca
#
_cell.length_a   1.000
_cell.length_b   1.000
_cell.length_c   1.000
_cell.angle_alpha   90.00
_cell.angle_beta   90.00
_cell.angle_gamma   90.00
#
_symmetry.space_group_name_H-M   'P 1'
#
loop_
_entity.id
_entity.type
_entity.pdbx_description
1 polymer ?
#
loop_
_entity_poly.entity_id
_entity_poly.type
_entity_poly.pdbx_seq_one_letter_code
_entity_poly.pdbx_strand_id
1 'polypeptide(L)'
;MSAPIGYDDLRAETVLQVAKLMAAAAITAPKSGGQLFLAGKKNFLETVIIDDPGLRGQLAGWLRSRGKERQEAIWFRDAEVAEAVDAIVFVGLLPGWYPPNYDCGACGYATCVEFLHATKTLRNDSTNLEFAGPVCNLRDIDLGIAVGSAAKTASLHSIDCRCQTRVATAARKLGLIQAEHAVALSLSMTHKAIGFDRRMPEIDYETLDLPGTGTLPIAVPGASRQDGARNKQQPRTPDPAPNPTEANP
;
A
#
# COMPACT_ATOMS: atom_id res chain seq x y z
N MET A 1 -10.38 -32.25 -29.80
CA MET A 1 -9.66 -32.39 -28.50
C MET A 1 -8.90 -31.08 -28.30
N SER A 2 -9.07 -30.43 -27.14
CA SER A 2 -8.28 -29.26 -26.79
C SER A 2 -6.82 -29.66 -26.56
N ALA A 3 -5.88 -28.78 -26.94
CA ALA A 3 -4.46 -28.99 -26.63
C ALA A 3 -4.22 -28.99 -25.11
N PRO A 4 -3.19 -29.68 -24.62
CA PRO A 4 -2.81 -29.58 -23.21
C PRO A 4 -2.47 -28.12 -22.87
N ILE A 5 -2.88 -27.68 -21.67
CA ILE A 5 -2.57 -26.32 -21.17
C ILE A 5 -1.22 -26.37 -20.46
N GLY A 6 -0.26 -25.58 -20.94
CA GLY A 6 1.06 -25.46 -20.33
C GLY A 6 1.06 -24.58 -19.08
N TYR A 7 2.19 -24.58 -18.32
CA TYR A 7 2.33 -23.82 -17.08
C TYR A 7 2.14 -22.31 -17.30
N ASP A 8 2.71 -21.75 -18.36
CA ASP A 8 2.65 -20.30 -18.60
C ASP A 8 1.24 -19.82 -18.89
N ASP A 9 0.49 -20.58 -19.71
CA ASP A 9 -0.92 -20.27 -20.02
C ASP A 9 -1.78 -20.43 -18.74
N LEU A 10 -1.58 -21.53 -18.01
CA LEU A 10 -2.27 -21.78 -16.74
C LEU A 10 -2.01 -20.67 -15.73
N ARG A 11 -0.75 -20.21 -15.63
CA ARG A 11 -0.33 -19.17 -14.69
C ARG A 11 -1.06 -17.85 -14.97
N ALA A 12 -1.00 -17.36 -16.20
CA ALA A 12 -1.61 -16.08 -16.58
C ALA A 12 -3.13 -16.09 -16.37
N GLU A 13 -3.80 -17.15 -16.82
CA GLU A 13 -5.25 -17.29 -16.70
C GLU A 13 -5.68 -17.40 -15.23
N THR A 14 -5.01 -18.25 -14.45
CA THR A 14 -5.35 -18.47 -13.03
C THR A 14 -5.16 -17.21 -12.20
N VAL A 15 -4.04 -16.50 -12.36
CA VAL A 15 -3.79 -15.26 -11.62
C VAL A 15 -4.84 -14.21 -11.94
N LEU A 16 -5.21 -14.05 -13.22
CA LEU A 16 -6.24 -13.09 -13.62
C LEU A 16 -7.62 -13.46 -13.06
N GLN A 17 -7.97 -14.75 -13.04
CA GLN A 17 -9.23 -15.21 -12.43
C GLN A 17 -9.26 -14.93 -10.93
N VAL A 18 -8.18 -15.24 -10.22
CA VAL A 18 -8.08 -14.95 -8.78
C VAL A 18 -8.12 -13.44 -8.52
N ALA A 19 -7.48 -12.63 -9.35
CA ALA A 19 -7.54 -11.17 -9.26
C ALA A 19 -9.00 -10.66 -9.34
N LYS A 20 -9.82 -11.22 -10.24
CA LYS A 20 -11.25 -10.90 -10.36
C LYS A 20 -12.03 -11.31 -9.10
N LEU A 21 -11.76 -12.50 -8.55
CA LEU A 21 -12.37 -12.95 -7.28
C LEU A 21 -11.95 -12.07 -6.11
N MET A 22 -10.70 -11.61 -6.07
CA MET A 22 -10.21 -10.68 -5.07
C MET A 22 -10.93 -9.33 -5.14
N ALA A 23 -11.14 -8.80 -6.36
CA ALA A 23 -11.89 -7.58 -6.57
C ALA A 23 -13.34 -7.71 -6.07
N ALA A 24 -13.99 -8.84 -6.39
CA ALA A 24 -15.32 -9.16 -5.88
C ALA A 24 -15.34 -9.25 -4.35
N ALA A 25 -14.35 -9.94 -3.75
CA ALA A 25 -14.23 -10.08 -2.30
C ALA A 25 -14.01 -8.74 -1.59
N ALA A 26 -13.25 -7.82 -2.19
CA ALA A 26 -13.08 -6.46 -1.68
C ALA A 26 -14.39 -5.69 -1.64
N ILE A 27 -15.18 -5.79 -2.71
CA ILE A 27 -16.48 -5.10 -2.81
C ILE A 27 -17.49 -5.69 -1.84
N THR A 28 -17.56 -7.00 -1.70
CA THR A 28 -18.56 -7.69 -0.86
C THR A 28 -18.16 -7.81 0.61
N ALA A 29 -16.92 -7.49 0.97
CA ALA A 29 -16.46 -7.51 2.35
C ALA A 29 -17.41 -6.75 3.29
N PRO A 30 -17.67 -7.27 4.53
CA PRO A 30 -18.59 -6.65 5.47
C PRO A 30 -18.01 -5.35 6.04
N LYS A 31 -18.35 -4.24 5.44
CA LYS A 31 -17.90 -2.88 5.77
C LYS A 31 -19.07 -1.94 6.04
N SER A 32 -18.77 -0.78 6.64
CA SER A 32 -19.78 0.24 6.89
C SER A 32 -20.35 0.78 5.57
N GLY A 33 -21.59 1.23 5.60
CA GLY A 33 -22.26 1.83 4.43
C GLY A 33 -22.75 0.83 3.38
N GLY A 34 -22.74 -0.49 3.62
CA GLY A 34 -23.33 -1.48 2.72
C GLY A 34 -24.79 -1.21 2.40
N GLN A 35 -25.54 -0.63 3.32
CA GLN A 35 -26.93 -0.20 3.11
C GLN A 35 -27.07 0.89 2.03
N LEU A 36 -26.04 1.66 1.76
CA LEU A 36 -26.06 2.68 0.71
C LEU A 36 -26.23 2.07 -0.69
N PHE A 37 -25.76 0.85 -0.90
CA PHE A 37 -26.01 0.12 -2.13
C PHE A 37 -27.49 -0.21 -2.34
N LEU A 38 -28.14 -0.67 -1.28
CA LEU A 38 -29.58 -0.96 -1.30
C LEU A 38 -30.39 0.29 -1.60
N ALA A 39 -29.88 1.47 -1.23
CA ALA A 39 -30.47 2.76 -1.56
C ALA A 39 -30.07 3.28 -2.95
N GLY A 40 -29.45 2.49 -3.81
CA GLY A 40 -29.01 2.90 -5.15
C GLY A 40 -27.81 3.85 -5.18
N LYS A 41 -27.09 4.01 -4.08
CA LYS A 41 -25.85 4.80 -4.03
C LYS A 41 -24.70 4.06 -4.67
N LYS A 42 -23.79 4.79 -5.31
CA LYS A 42 -22.58 4.21 -5.89
C LYS A 42 -21.65 3.66 -4.80
N ASN A 43 -20.89 2.62 -5.15
CA ASN A 43 -19.81 2.12 -4.30
C ASN A 43 -18.79 3.23 -4.01
N PHE A 44 -18.27 3.25 -2.79
CA PHE A 44 -17.20 4.17 -2.39
C PHE A 44 -15.80 3.57 -2.58
N LEU A 45 -15.74 2.29 -2.96
CA LEU A 45 -14.50 1.62 -3.31
C LEU A 45 -14.35 1.52 -4.83
N GLU A 46 -13.15 1.74 -5.28
CA GLU A 46 -12.68 1.38 -6.60
C GLU A 46 -11.87 0.08 -6.52
N THR A 47 -12.06 -0.79 -7.50
CA THR A 47 -11.19 -1.93 -7.74
C THR A 47 -10.75 -1.91 -9.20
N VAL A 48 -9.43 -1.95 -9.43
CA VAL A 48 -8.82 -1.99 -10.77
C VAL A 48 -7.82 -3.14 -10.81
N ILE A 49 -7.76 -3.86 -11.92
CA ILE A 49 -6.80 -4.93 -12.16
C ILE A 49 -5.90 -4.51 -13.31
N ILE A 50 -4.60 -4.62 -13.12
CA ILE A 50 -3.58 -4.41 -14.16
C ILE A 50 -2.80 -5.71 -14.31
N ASP A 51 -2.94 -6.36 -15.46
CA ASP A 51 -2.19 -7.54 -15.89
C ASP A 51 -1.30 -7.25 -17.12
N ASP A 52 -1.47 -6.07 -17.73
CA ASP A 52 -0.66 -5.63 -18.86
C ASP A 52 0.79 -5.32 -18.44
N PRO A 53 1.80 -5.97 -19.08
CA PRO A 53 3.21 -5.74 -18.73
C PRO A 53 3.68 -4.31 -19.01
N GLY A 54 3.12 -3.64 -20.02
CA GLY A 54 3.47 -2.26 -20.36
C GLY A 54 3.02 -1.27 -19.26
N LEU A 55 1.80 -1.45 -18.73
CA LEU A 55 1.31 -0.64 -17.61
C LEU A 55 2.10 -0.92 -16.33
N ARG A 56 2.47 -2.19 -16.07
CA ARG A 56 3.33 -2.53 -14.92
C ARG A 56 4.73 -1.90 -15.05
N GLY A 57 5.28 -1.86 -16.27
CA GLY A 57 6.52 -1.15 -16.57
C GLY A 57 6.43 0.36 -16.33
N GLN A 58 5.28 1.00 -16.67
CA GLN A 58 5.06 2.42 -16.37
C GLN A 58 5.00 2.68 -14.86
N LEU A 59 4.32 1.82 -14.08
CA LEU A 59 4.32 1.88 -12.61
C LEU A 59 5.74 1.80 -12.06
N ALA A 60 6.53 0.84 -12.52
CA ALA A 60 7.90 0.65 -12.09
C ALA A 60 8.80 1.84 -12.48
N GLY A 61 8.63 2.39 -13.66
CA GLY A 61 9.34 3.59 -14.12
C GLY A 61 9.08 4.78 -13.21
N TRP A 62 7.82 5.03 -12.87
CA TRP A 62 7.45 6.10 -11.94
C TRP A 62 8.06 5.89 -10.54
N LEU A 63 7.97 4.65 -10.02
CA LEU A 63 8.54 4.30 -8.71
C LEU A 63 10.06 4.51 -8.67
N ARG A 64 10.79 4.13 -9.73
CA ARG A 64 12.24 4.38 -9.82
C ARG A 64 12.57 5.87 -9.85
N SER A 65 11.81 6.65 -10.63
CA SER A 65 11.98 8.11 -10.65
C SER A 65 11.79 8.71 -9.26
N ARG A 66 10.72 8.28 -8.58
CA ARG A 66 10.42 8.77 -7.24
C ARG A 66 11.48 8.32 -6.20
N GLY A 67 12.00 7.10 -6.35
CA GLY A 67 13.11 6.60 -5.53
C GLY A 67 14.39 7.43 -5.66
N LYS A 68 14.71 7.88 -6.89
CA LYS A 68 15.83 8.80 -7.14
C LYS A 68 15.60 10.17 -6.50
N GLU A 69 14.41 10.74 -6.64
CA GLU A 69 14.08 12.04 -6.05
C GLU A 69 14.15 12.02 -4.52
N ARG A 70 13.68 10.92 -3.90
CA ARG A 70 13.63 10.80 -2.45
C ARG A 70 14.88 10.19 -1.83
N GLN A 71 15.78 9.67 -2.64
CA GLN A 71 16.98 8.94 -2.18
C GLN A 71 16.62 7.75 -1.26
N GLU A 72 15.56 6.99 -1.63
CA GLU A 72 15.04 5.89 -0.82
C GLU A 72 14.98 4.58 -1.60
N ALA A 73 15.74 3.57 -1.16
CA ALA A 73 15.84 2.25 -1.80
C ALA A 73 14.50 1.48 -1.88
N ILE A 74 13.57 1.76 -0.97
CA ILE A 74 12.29 1.04 -0.91
C ILE A 74 11.43 1.22 -2.16
N TRP A 75 11.54 2.35 -2.86
CA TRP A 75 10.82 2.62 -4.10
C TRP A 75 11.32 1.75 -5.25
N PHE A 76 12.63 1.52 -5.34
CA PHE A 76 13.24 0.62 -6.33
C PHE A 76 12.79 -0.82 -6.11
N ARG A 77 12.72 -1.26 -4.84
CA ARG A 77 12.21 -2.58 -4.48
C ARG A 77 10.75 -2.78 -4.93
N ASP A 78 9.92 -1.77 -4.73
CA ASP A 78 8.52 -1.86 -5.13
C ASP A 78 8.38 -1.79 -6.66
N ALA A 79 9.29 -1.09 -7.36
CA ALA A 79 9.37 -1.08 -8.81
C ALA A 79 9.67 -2.48 -9.38
N GLU A 80 10.65 -3.18 -8.82
CA GLU A 80 10.97 -4.55 -9.25
C GLU A 80 9.82 -5.53 -9.03
N VAL A 81 9.15 -5.42 -7.89
CA VAL A 81 7.96 -6.24 -7.64
C VAL A 81 6.87 -5.93 -8.67
N ALA A 82 6.60 -4.65 -8.96
CA ALA A 82 5.57 -4.27 -9.92
C ALA A 82 5.84 -4.80 -11.34
N GLU A 83 7.10 -4.88 -11.75
CA GLU A 83 7.48 -5.47 -13.05
C GLU A 83 7.38 -6.99 -13.07
N ALA A 84 7.83 -7.65 -11.98
CA ALA A 84 8.02 -9.09 -11.96
C ALA A 84 6.75 -9.90 -11.70
N VAL A 85 5.71 -9.28 -11.13
CA VAL A 85 4.44 -9.98 -10.79
C VAL A 85 3.56 -10.18 -12.02
N ASP A 86 2.58 -11.08 -11.91
CA ASP A 86 1.68 -11.43 -13.01
C ASP A 86 0.54 -10.42 -13.17
N ALA A 87 0.00 -9.95 -12.05
CA ALA A 87 -1.07 -8.95 -12.02
C ALA A 87 -1.00 -8.11 -10.73
N ILE A 88 -1.65 -6.96 -10.75
CA ILE A 88 -1.81 -6.10 -9.59
C ILE A 88 -3.28 -5.73 -9.45
N VAL A 89 -3.86 -5.99 -8.29
CA VAL A 89 -5.21 -5.54 -7.92
C VAL A 89 -5.09 -4.30 -7.07
N PHE A 90 -5.73 -3.23 -7.48
CA PHE A 90 -5.86 -2.00 -6.72
C PHE A 90 -7.21 -1.98 -6.02
N VAL A 91 -7.20 -1.66 -4.75
CA VAL A 91 -8.41 -1.41 -3.95
C VAL A 91 -8.24 -0.05 -3.29
N GLY A 92 -9.19 0.85 -3.49
CA GLY A 92 -9.03 2.20 -2.97
C GLY A 92 -10.34 2.93 -2.71
N LEU A 93 -10.25 4.03 -1.99
CA LEU A 93 -11.36 4.92 -1.66
C LEU A 93 -11.54 5.96 -2.77
N LEU A 94 -12.72 5.99 -3.37
CA LEU A 94 -13.10 7.02 -4.32
C LEU A 94 -13.26 8.38 -3.62
N PRO A 95 -12.98 9.50 -4.31
CA PRO A 95 -13.17 10.82 -3.74
C PRO A 95 -14.64 11.09 -3.36
N GLY A 96 -14.84 11.85 -2.28
CA GLY A 96 -16.14 12.35 -1.89
C GLY A 96 -17.05 11.38 -1.12
N TRP A 97 -16.58 10.20 -0.78
CA TRP A 97 -17.34 9.23 0.01
C TRP A 97 -16.93 9.25 1.48
N TYR A 98 -17.79 9.80 2.31
CA TYR A 98 -17.64 9.86 3.75
C TYR A 98 -18.87 9.31 4.45
N PRO A 99 -18.74 8.71 5.65
CA PRO A 99 -19.92 8.33 6.43
C PRO A 99 -20.71 9.59 6.75
N PRO A 100 -22.03 9.57 6.57
CA PRO A 100 -22.85 10.74 6.88
C PRO A 100 -22.88 10.99 8.39
N ASN A 101 -22.50 12.19 8.81
CA ASN A 101 -22.79 12.82 10.10
C ASN A 101 -22.58 11.96 11.36
N TYR A 102 -21.47 11.25 11.47
CA TYR A 102 -21.16 10.56 12.73
C TYR A 102 -20.52 11.47 13.78
N ASP A 103 -19.88 12.56 13.35
CA ASP A 103 -19.16 13.49 14.21
C ASP A 103 -18.33 12.78 15.28
N CYS A 104 -17.71 11.66 14.88
CA CYS A 104 -17.04 10.73 15.82
C CYS A 104 -15.67 11.20 16.29
N GLY A 105 -15.13 12.28 15.71
CA GLY A 105 -13.83 12.84 16.06
C GLY A 105 -12.59 11.99 15.67
N ALA A 106 -12.77 10.77 15.15
CA ALA A 106 -11.66 9.83 14.92
C ALA A 106 -10.65 10.31 13.85
N CYS A 107 -11.05 11.22 12.97
CA CYS A 107 -10.18 11.87 11.98
C CYS A 107 -9.48 13.15 12.50
N GLY A 108 -9.67 13.50 13.79
CA GLY A 108 -9.08 14.67 14.43
C GLY A 108 -9.87 15.97 14.30
N TYR A 109 -11.06 15.93 13.66
CA TYR A 109 -11.98 17.06 13.54
C TYR A 109 -13.23 16.83 14.41
N ALA A 110 -13.77 17.90 15.01
CA ALA A 110 -14.92 17.78 15.89
C ALA A 110 -16.17 17.34 15.14
N THR A 111 -16.31 17.78 13.89
CA THR A 111 -17.47 17.44 13.04
C THR A 111 -17.05 16.92 11.68
N CYS A 112 -17.91 16.10 11.05
CA CYS A 112 -17.70 15.64 9.67
C CYS A 112 -17.71 16.82 8.68
N VAL A 113 -18.40 17.89 8.97
CA VAL A 113 -18.43 19.11 8.12
C VAL A 113 -17.05 19.79 8.13
N GLU A 114 -16.44 20.00 9.29
CA GLU A 114 -15.08 20.53 9.40
C GLU A 114 -14.08 19.68 8.66
N PHE A 115 -14.15 18.34 8.82
CA PHE A 115 -13.31 17.40 8.10
C PHE A 115 -13.48 17.56 6.57
N LEU A 116 -14.70 17.66 6.05
CA LEU A 116 -14.98 17.85 4.63
C LEU A 116 -14.41 19.17 4.10
N HIS A 117 -14.50 20.25 4.88
CA HIS A 117 -13.90 21.54 4.53
C HIS A 117 -12.37 21.43 4.44
N ALA A 118 -11.73 20.87 5.46
CA ALA A 118 -10.30 20.67 5.48
C ALA A 118 -9.82 19.78 4.32
N THR A 119 -10.57 18.73 4.00
CA THR A 119 -10.27 17.84 2.87
C THR A 119 -10.30 18.59 1.55
N LYS A 120 -11.28 19.45 1.29
CA LYS A 120 -11.35 20.24 0.06
C LYS A 120 -10.15 21.17 -0.10
N THR A 121 -9.76 21.87 0.97
CA THR A 121 -8.62 22.79 0.97
C THR A 121 -7.31 22.06 0.73
N LEU A 122 -7.04 21.00 1.50
CA LEU A 122 -5.79 20.23 1.41
C LEU A 122 -5.67 19.46 0.09
N ARG A 123 -6.77 19.01 -0.50
CA ARG A 123 -6.74 18.32 -1.81
C ARG A 123 -6.33 19.22 -2.95
N ASN A 124 -6.66 20.50 -2.91
CA ASN A 124 -6.21 21.45 -3.91
C ASN A 124 -4.68 21.57 -3.93
N ASP A 125 -4.02 21.42 -2.77
CA ASP A 125 -2.56 21.46 -2.63
C ASP A 125 -1.90 20.08 -2.75
N SER A 126 -2.68 18.99 -2.76
CA SER A 126 -2.17 17.60 -2.66
C SER A 126 -1.62 17.04 -3.97
N THR A 127 -1.57 17.79 -5.06
CA THR A 127 -1.04 17.32 -6.35
C THR A 127 0.42 16.83 -6.23
N ASN A 128 1.18 17.39 -5.28
CA ASN A 128 2.57 17.03 -5.03
C ASN A 128 2.73 15.96 -3.93
N LEU A 129 1.68 15.63 -3.19
CA LEU A 129 1.72 14.62 -2.14
C LEU A 129 1.52 13.22 -2.70
N GLU A 130 2.18 12.26 -2.10
CA GLU A 130 2.08 10.85 -2.47
C GLU A 130 0.73 10.27 -2.09
N PHE A 131 0.24 10.63 -0.93
CA PHE A 131 -1.07 10.22 -0.41
C PHE A 131 -1.99 11.44 -0.34
N ALA A 132 -3.25 11.24 -0.70
CA ALA A 132 -4.27 12.26 -0.46
C ALA A 132 -4.73 12.18 1.00
N GLY A 133 -4.81 13.31 1.65
CA GLY A 133 -5.30 13.42 3.03
C GLY A 133 -5.98 14.76 3.26
N PRO A 134 -6.64 14.95 4.40
CA PRO A 134 -6.95 13.94 5.41
C PRO A 134 -7.94 12.88 4.92
N VAL A 135 -7.88 11.67 5.51
CA VAL A 135 -8.78 10.55 5.22
C VAL A 135 -9.70 10.31 6.40
N CYS A 136 -10.96 9.96 6.14
CA CYS A 136 -11.88 9.56 7.18
C CYS A 136 -11.43 8.22 7.78
N ASN A 137 -11.13 8.19 9.09
CA ASN A 137 -10.62 6.99 9.75
C ASN A 137 -11.54 5.77 9.59
N LEU A 138 -12.86 5.97 9.66
CA LEU A 138 -13.82 4.88 9.46
C LEU A 138 -13.77 4.33 8.03
N ARG A 139 -13.57 5.20 7.03
CA ARG A 139 -13.40 4.76 5.64
C ARG A 139 -12.07 4.06 5.41
N ASP A 140 -11.04 4.46 6.13
CA ASP A 140 -9.74 3.78 6.08
C ASP A 140 -9.81 2.39 6.70
N ILE A 141 -10.58 2.23 7.78
CA ILE A 141 -10.92 0.90 8.33
C ILE A 141 -11.69 0.05 7.30
N ASP A 142 -12.68 0.61 6.62
CA ASP A 142 -13.42 -0.07 5.55
C ASP A 142 -12.50 -0.50 4.39
N LEU A 143 -11.54 0.34 4.02
CA LEU A 143 -10.50 -0.01 3.04
C LEU A 143 -9.65 -1.19 3.53
N GLY A 144 -9.21 -1.15 4.79
CA GLY A 144 -8.46 -2.25 5.41
C GLY A 144 -9.23 -3.57 5.40
N ILE A 145 -10.54 -3.54 5.69
CA ILE A 145 -11.43 -4.71 5.62
C ILE A 145 -11.51 -5.25 4.18
N ALA A 146 -11.67 -4.37 3.19
CA ALA A 146 -11.72 -4.76 1.78
C ALA A 146 -10.42 -5.38 1.29
N VAL A 147 -9.27 -4.75 1.62
CA VAL A 147 -7.93 -5.24 1.30
C VAL A 147 -7.65 -6.59 1.96
N GLY A 148 -8.01 -6.74 3.24
CA GLY A 148 -7.85 -8.00 3.97
C GLY A 148 -8.69 -9.13 3.37
N SER A 149 -9.93 -8.84 2.95
CA SER A 149 -10.79 -9.81 2.25
C SER A 149 -10.21 -10.23 0.91
N ALA A 150 -9.70 -9.29 0.12
CA ALA A 150 -9.02 -9.57 -1.15
C ALA A 150 -7.76 -10.43 -0.94
N ALA A 151 -6.88 -10.04 -0.01
CA ALA A 151 -5.66 -10.78 0.30
C ALA A 151 -5.93 -12.20 0.78
N LYS A 152 -6.96 -12.39 1.63
CA LYS A 152 -7.41 -13.72 2.04
C LYS A 152 -7.87 -14.56 0.85
N THR A 153 -8.57 -13.97 -0.11
CA THR A 153 -9.01 -14.66 -1.33
C THR A 153 -7.82 -15.18 -2.13
N ALA A 154 -6.77 -14.37 -2.34
CA ALA A 154 -5.54 -14.84 -2.98
C ALA A 154 -4.92 -16.03 -2.24
N SER A 155 -4.83 -15.95 -0.92
CA SER A 155 -4.29 -17.02 -0.07
C SER A 155 -5.09 -18.33 -0.17
N LEU A 156 -6.41 -18.26 -0.25
CA LEU A 156 -7.27 -19.45 -0.42
C LEU A 156 -7.03 -20.17 -1.76
N HIS A 157 -6.53 -19.45 -2.75
CA HIS A 157 -6.20 -19.98 -4.08
C HIS A 157 -4.70 -20.23 -4.28
N SER A 158 -3.89 -20.15 -3.22
CA SER A 158 -2.44 -20.35 -3.26
C SER A 158 -1.71 -19.39 -4.22
N ILE A 159 -2.25 -18.20 -4.44
CA ILE A 159 -1.60 -17.12 -5.19
C ILE A 159 -0.81 -16.24 -4.21
N ASP A 160 0.48 -16.04 -4.48
CA ASP A 160 1.29 -15.12 -3.70
C ASP A 160 0.75 -13.70 -3.83
N CYS A 161 0.62 -13.01 -2.70
CA CYS A 161 0.00 -11.69 -2.63
C CYS A 161 0.76 -10.76 -1.69
N ARG A 162 1.15 -9.60 -2.19
CA ARG A 162 1.80 -8.56 -1.40
C ARG A 162 1.05 -7.24 -1.46
N CYS A 163 0.69 -6.70 -0.28
CA CYS A 163 0.11 -5.35 -0.15
C CYS A 163 1.19 -4.28 -0.24
N GLN A 164 1.01 -3.27 -1.10
CA GLN A 164 1.96 -2.19 -1.35
C GLN A 164 1.24 -0.86 -1.56
N THR A 165 1.50 0.11 -0.68
CA THR A 165 0.90 1.45 -0.78
C THR A 165 1.58 2.32 -1.85
N ARG A 166 2.91 2.24 -2.00
CA ARG A 166 3.67 3.02 -3.00
C ARG A 166 3.32 2.66 -4.43
N VAL A 167 3.05 1.40 -4.72
CA VAL A 167 2.58 0.96 -6.05
C VAL A 167 1.20 1.57 -6.36
N ALA A 168 0.31 1.63 -5.37
CA ALA A 168 -0.98 2.32 -5.52
C ALA A 168 -0.81 3.83 -5.71
N THR A 169 0.17 4.44 -5.03
CA THR A 169 0.53 5.85 -5.26
C THR A 169 0.97 6.09 -6.70
N ALA A 170 1.81 5.21 -7.26
CA ALA A 170 2.24 5.30 -8.66
C ALA A 170 1.03 5.22 -9.61
N ALA A 171 0.11 4.27 -9.39
CA ALA A 171 -1.09 4.12 -10.21
C ALA A 171 -1.96 5.38 -10.18
N ARG A 172 -2.14 5.99 -9.00
CA ARG A 172 -2.86 7.26 -8.85
C ARG A 172 -2.18 8.41 -9.59
N LYS A 173 -0.85 8.54 -9.45
CA LYS A 173 -0.08 9.62 -10.10
C LYS A 173 -0.03 9.48 -11.62
N LEU A 174 -0.13 8.28 -12.13
CA LEU A 174 -0.23 7.98 -13.56
C LEU A 174 -1.67 8.04 -14.09
N GLY A 175 -2.66 8.31 -13.24
CA GLY A 175 -4.07 8.37 -13.64
C GLY A 175 -4.68 7.01 -13.99
N LEU A 176 -4.07 5.90 -13.56
CA LEU A 176 -4.57 4.54 -13.80
C LEU A 176 -5.70 4.15 -12.85
N ILE A 177 -5.84 4.84 -11.72
CA ILE A 177 -6.92 4.70 -10.74
C ILE A 177 -7.44 6.08 -10.36
N GLN A 178 -8.72 6.15 -9.97
CA GLN A 178 -9.35 7.38 -9.49
C GLN A 178 -9.29 7.50 -7.96
N ALA A 179 -9.10 6.39 -7.28
CA ALA A 179 -9.03 6.34 -5.82
C ALA A 179 -7.93 7.26 -5.28
N GLU A 180 -8.26 8.04 -4.27
CA GLU A 180 -7.33 8.97 -3.62
C GLU A 180 -6.44 8.29 -2.59
N HIS A 181 -6.97 7.27 -1.93
CA HIS A 181 -6.28 6.42 -0.99
C HIS A 181 -6.48 4.97 -1.40
N ALA A 182 -5.40 4.27 -1.71
CA ALA A 182 -5.47 2.94 -2.26
C ALA A 182 -4.31 2.04 -1.81
N VAL A 183 -4.54 0.75 -1.89
CA VAL A 183 -3.53 -0.31 -1.69
C VAL A 183 -3.48 -1.15 -2.95
N ALA A 184 -2.28 -1.45 -3.41
CA ALA A 184 -2.01 -2.41 -4.46
C ALA A 184 -1.76 -3.79 -3.84
N LEU A 185 -2.33 -4.83 -4.44
CA LEU A 185 -2.08 -6.22 -4.11
C LEU A 185 -1.39 -6.85 -5.33
N SER A 186 -0.08 -7.00 -5.25
CA SER A 186 0.75 -7.58 -6.31
C SER A 186 0.70 -9.09 -6.22
N LEU A 187 0.38 -9.75 -7.35
CA LEU A 187 0.05 -11.17 -7.41
C LEU A 187 1.05 -11.94 -8.27
N SER A 188 1.46 -13.11 -7.81
CA SER A 188 2.27 -14.02 -8.61
C SER A 188 1.95 -15.48 -8.33
N MET A 189 2.13 -16.32 -9.37
CA MET A 189 2.04 -17.77 -9.29
C MET A 189 3.40 -18.35 -9.73
N THR A 190 4.37 -18.32 -8.84
CA THR A 190 5.74 -18.76 -9.09
C THR A 190 6.23 -19.68 -7.98
N HIS A 191 7.34 -20.41 -8.23
CA HIS A 191 7.98 -21.25 -7.21
C HIS A 191 8.53 -20.47 -6.03
N LYS A 192 8.69 -19.17 -6.18
CA LYS A 192 9.14 -18.25 -5.14
C LYS A 192 8.18 -17.08 -4.99
N ALA A 193 8.01 -16.62 -3.77
CA ALA A 193 7.21 -15.43 -3.47
C ALA A 193 7.97 -14.16 -3.91
N ILE A 194 7.77 -13.73 -5.17
CA ILE A 194 8.47 -12.58 -5.78
C ILE A 194 8.40 -11.35 -4.87
N GLY A 195 7.26 -11.12 -4.22
CA GLY A 195 7.06 -9.99 -3.34
C GLY A 195 7.92 -10.00 -2.07
N PHE A 196 8.38 -11.17 -1.62
CA PHE A 196 9.08 -11.35 -0.35
C PHE A 196 10.47 -11.97 -0.50
N ASP A 197 10.61 -12.97 -1.38
CA ASP A 197 11.86 -13.72 -1.61
C ASP A 197 12.61 -13.15 -2.83
N ARG A 198 12.74 -11.84 -2.87
CA ARG A 198 13.40 -11.10 -3.95
C ARG A 198 14.87 -10.88 -3.67
N ARG A 199 15.64 -10.83 -4.74
CA ARG A 199 16.98 -10.24 -4.67
C ARG A 199 16.85 -8.75 -4.41
N MET A 200 17.75 -8.19 -3.63
CA MET A 200 17.89 -6.73 -3.57
C MET A 200 18.32 -6.25 -4.96
N PRO A 201 17.71 -5.18 -5.48
CA PRO A 201 18.19 -4.57 -6.71
C PRO A 201 19.66 -4.19 -6.55
N GLU A 202 20.43 -4.31 -7.64
CA GLU A 202 21.71 -3.65 -7.75
C GLU A 202 21.46 -2.13 -7.78
N ILE A 203 21.33 -1.57 -6.60
CA ILE A 203 21.26 -0.13 -6.43
C ILE A 203 22.70 0.34 -6.33
N ASP A 204 23.07 1.26 -7.19
CA ASP A 204 24.31 1.97 -7.04
C ASP A 204 24.19 2.93 -5.84
N TYR A 205 24.54 2.42 -4.67
CA TYR A 205 24.50 3.17 -3.42
C TYR A 205 25.54 4.30 -3.39
N GLU A 206 26.54 4.30 -4.26
CA GLU A 206 27.52 5.36 -4.38
C GLU A 206 26.89 6.63 -5.00
N THR A 207 25.87 6.45 -5.84
CA THR A 207 25.12 7.57 -6.43
C THR A 207 23.91 8.02 -5.61
N LEU A 208 23.51 7.23 -4.59
CA LEU A 208 22.44 7.57 -3.67
C LEU A 208 23.05 8.13 -2.40
N ASP A 209 23.01 9.43 -2.23
CA ASP A 209 23.32 10.08 -0.95
C ASP A 209 22.19 9.76 0.04
N LEU A 210 22.26 8.57 0.66
CA LEU A 210 21.31 8.15 1.66
C LEU A 210 21.64 8.85 2.97
N PRO A 211 20.87 9.84 3.42
CA PRO A 211 21.05 10.35 4.77
C PRO A 211 20.88 9.18 5.72
N GLY A 212 21.79 9.04 6.68
CA GLY A 212 21.88 7.93 7.64
C GLY A 212 20.66 7.79 8.56
N THR A 213 19.48 7.84 7.99
CA THR A 213 18.21 7.58 8.68
C THR A 213 18.09 6.08 8.85
N GLY A 214 18.26 5.61 10.07
CA GLY A 214 18.19 4.22 10.52
C GLY A 214 16.86 3.50 10.24
N THR A 215 16.37 3.56 9.04
CA THR A 215 15.20 2.83 8.60
C THR A 215 15.62 1.57 7.88
N LEU A 216 15.65 0.51 8.64
CA LEU A 216 15.86 -0.89 8.29
C LEU A 216 17.25 -1.19 7.73
N PRO A 217 18.03 -2.02 8.41
CA PRO A 217 19.23 -2.57 7.82
C PRO A 217 18.81 -3.43 6.64
N ILE A 218 18.87 -2.85 5.44
CA ILE A 218 18.81 -3.63 4.23
C ILE A 218 20.10 -4.43 4.24
N ALA A 219 20.01 -5.74 4.52
CA ALA A 219 21.14 -6.60 4.41
C ALA A 219 21.59 -6.61 2.95
N VAL A 220 22.64 -5.87 2.64
CA VAL A 220 23.27 -5.91 1.32
C VAL A 220 24.03 -7.24 1.25
N PRO A 221 23.69 -8.16 0.32
CA PRO A 221 24.45 -9.37 0.13
C PRO A 221 25.88 -8.98 -0.29
N GLY A 222 26.87 -9.26 0.55
CA GLY A 222 28.29 -8.94 0.30
C GLY A 222 28.87 -7.81 1.17
N ALA A 223 28.07 -7.02 1.87
CA ALA A 223 28.61 -6.14 2.90
C ALA A 223 29.18 -6.96 4.05
N SER A 224 30.49 -6.90 4.24
CA SER A 224 31.16 -7.59 5.34
C SER A 224 30.56 -7.10 6.67
N ARG A 225 30.29 -8.04 7.59
CA ARG A 225 29.73 -7.79 8.93
C ARG A 225 30.58 -6.86 9.83
N GLN A 226 31.49 -6.10 9.26
CA GLN A 226 32.42 -5.28 10.05
C GLN A 226 31.83 -3.95 10.52
N ASP A 227 30.77 -3.44 9.88
CA ASP A 227 30.20 -2.15 10.27
C ASP A 227 29.04 -2.24 11.29
N GLY A 228 28.58 -3.44 11.64
CA GLY A 228 27.53 -3.68 12.63
C GLY A 228 27.94 -3.48 14.10
N ALA A 229 29.23 -3.20 14.38
CA ALA A 229 29.74 -3.17 15.76
C ALA A 229 29.75 -1.79 16.42
N ARG A 230 29.28 -0.73 15.75
CA ARG A 230 29.37 0.65 16.31
C ARG A 230 28.08 1.25 16.88
N ASN A 231 26.99 0.53 16.90
CA ASN A 231 25.80 1.00 17.62
C ASN A 231 25.66 0.26 18.97
N LYS A 232 26.68 0.36 19.81
CA LYS A 232 26.50 0.08 21.24
C LYS A 232 25.60 1.16 21.78
N GLN A 233 24.35 0.80 22.04
CA GLN A 233 23.43 1.60 22.85
C GLN A 233 24.18 2.14 24.06
N GLN A 234 24.25 3.45 24.17
CA GLN A 234 24.57 4.09 25.46
C GLN A 234 23.55 3.56 26.46
N PRO A 235 23.96 3.12 27.65
CA PRO A 235 23.03 2.71 28.68
C PRO A 235 22.10 3.91 29.00
N ARG A 236 20.81 3.68 28.92
CA ARG A 236 19.81 4.65 29.37
C ARG A 236 20.10 4.94 30.84
N THR A 237 20.35 6.17 31.17
CA THR A 237 20.33 6.64 32.54
C THR A 237 18.93 6.35 33.09
N PRO A 238 18.81 5.72 34.26
CA PRO A 238 17.49 5.52 34.90
C PRO A 238 16.84 6.88 35.13
N ASP A 239 15.53 6.94 34.84
CA ASP A 239 14.71 8.11 35.15
C ASP A 239 14.85 8.49 36.62
N PRO A 240 14.96 9.79 36.94
CA PRO A 240 15.00 10.22 38.32
C PRO A 240 13.72 9.82 39.05
N ALA A 241 13.86 9.29 40.26
CA ALA A 241 12.75 8.89 41.08
C ALA A 241 11.75 10.07 41.28
N PRO A 242 10.44 9.79 41.34
CA PRO A 242 9.43 10.84 41.54
C PRO A 242 9.66 11.55 42.84
N ASN A 243 9.61 12.87 42.78
CA ASN A 243 9.81 13.77 43.94
C ASN A 243 8.68 13.55 44.98
N PRO A 244 8.99 13.25 46.25
CA PRO A 244 7.98 12.88 47.25
C PRO A 244 7.13 14.05 47.79
N THR A 245 7.12 15.22 47.17
CA THR A 245 6.44 16.43 47.66
C THR A 245 5.18 16.85 46.92
N GLU A 246 4.59 16.00 46.05
CA GLU A 246 3.26 16.26 45.46
C GLU A 246 2.24 15.20 45.89
N ALA A 247 2.00 15.15 47.19
CA ALA A 247 0.81 14.54 47.75
C ALA A 247 0.08 15.59 48.59
N ASN A 248 -1.04 16.05 48.05
CA ASN A 248 -2.20 16.62 48.76
C ASN A 248 -2.35 18.16 48.84
N PRO A 249 -3.59 18.61 49.02
CA PRO A 249 -4.80 17.92 49.46
C PRO A 249 -5.89 17.72 48.41
#